data_1e2e8178c3b0d3ef4a72f7855e9f9419
#
_entry.id   1e2e8178c3b0d3ef4a72f7855e9f9419
#
_cell.length_a   1.000
_cell.length_b   1.000
_cell.length_c   1.000
_cell.angle_alpha   90.00
_cell.angle_beta   90.00
_cell.angle_gamma   90.00
#
_symmetry.space_group_name_H-M   'P 1'
#
loop_
_entity.id
_entity.type
_entity.pdbx_description
1 polymer ?
#
loop_
_entity_poly.entity_id
_entity_poly.type
_entity_poly.pdbx_seq_one_letter_code
_entity_poly.pdbx_strand_id
1 'polypeptide(L)'
;VGFVEALQRAYGHIARAPETGSLRYAHELDLAGLRFWPLRRYPYLVFYFLQPGHVDVWRVLHGARDLPAWLAMGEAGGAEDDPDAPG
;
A
#
# COMPACT_ATOMS: atom_id res chain seq x y z
N VAL A 1 -0.81 18.71 -11.57
CA VAL A 1 0.03 19.41 -10.74
C VAL A 1 -0.11 18.90 -9.36
N GLY A 2 -1.23 19.01 -8.78
CA GLY A 2 -1.37 18.70 -7.36
C GLY A 2 -1.09 17.25 -7.01
N PHE A 3 -1.60 16.30 -7.81
CA PHE A 3 -1.45 14.90 -7.47
C PHE A 3 0.00 14.46 -7.52
N VAL A 4 0.71 14.85 -8.56
CA VAL A 4 2.09 14.44 -8.71
C VAL A 4 2.93 15.05 -7.60
N GLU A 5 2.65 16.29 -7.23
CA GLU A 5 3.39 16.91 -6.14
C GLU A 5 3.09 16.21 -4.82
N ALA A 6 1.85 15.85 -4.59
CA ALA A 6 1.50 15.15 -3.37
C ALA A 6 2.20 13.80 -3.31
N LEU A 7 2.29 13.13 -4.44
CA LEU A 7 2.96 11.84 -4.50
C LEU A 7 4.46 12.01 -4.24
N GLN A 8 5.06 13.05 -4.80
CA GLN A 8 6.47 13.29 -4.58
C GLN A 8 6.76 13.63 -3.11
N ARG A 9 5.87 14.37 -2.49
CA ARG A 9 6.04 14.69 -1.07
C ARG A 9 5.92 13.43 -0.23
N ALA A 10 4.99 12.55 -0.58
CA ALA A 10 4.85 11.30 0.14
C ALA A 10 6.10 10.45 0.00
N TYR A 11 6.64 10.37 -1.22
CA TYR A 11 7.87 9.61 -1.41
C TYR A 11 9.00 10.21 -0.60
N GLY A 12 9.10 11.54 -0.57
CA GLY A 12 10.13 12.19 0.23
C GLY A 12 9.99 11.90 1.71
N HIS A 13 8.76 11.91 2.21
CA HIS A 13 8.52 11.59 3.61
C HIS A 13 8.90 10.14 3.89
N ILE A 14 8.49 9.23 3.03
CA ILE A 14 8.78 7.81 3.22
C ILE A 14 10.28 7.58 3.20
N ALA A 15 10.99 8.29 2.32
CA ALA A 15 12.43 8.12 2.24
C ALA A 15 13.13 8.59 3.51
N ARG A 16 12.59 9.65 4.12
CA ARG A 16 13.24 10.18 5.32
C ARG A 16 12.83 9.43 6.58
N ALA A 17 11.61 8.95 6.64
CA ALA A 17 11.10 8.32 7.83
C ALA A 17 10.22 7.12 7.46
N PRO A 18 10.80 6.09 6.87
CA PRO A 18 9.98 4.98 6.36
C PRO A 18 9.26 4.20 7.45
N GLU A 19 9.73 4.33 8.68
CA GLU A 19 9.09 3.59 9.74
C GLU A 19 7.83 4.23 10.24
N THR A 20 7.48 5.41 9.76
CA THR A 20 6.28 6.06 10.22
C THR A 20 5.03 5.58 9.47
N GLY A 21 5.20 4.82 8.39
CA GLY A 21 4.04 4.29 7.69
C GLY A 21 3.30 3.27 8.53
N SER A 22 2.00 3.17 8.31
CA SER A 22 1.16 2.29 9.10
C SER A 22 1.29 0.85 8.62
N LEU A 23 1.31 -0.08 9.55
CA LEU A 23 1.31 -1.51 9.22
C LEU A 23 -0.09 -2.10 9.24
N ARG A 24 -1.10 -1.23 9.24
CA ARG A 24 -2.46 -1.68 9.46
C ARG A 24 -2.90 -2.81 8.54
N TYR A 25 -2.51 -2.76 7.27
CA TYR A 25 -2.98 -3.74 6.33
C TYR A 25 -2.02 -4.90 6.11
N ALA A 26 -0.90 -4.89 6.79
CA ALA A 26 0.06 -5.98 6.63
C ALA A 26 -0.55 -7.30 7.01
N HIS A 27 -1.29 -7.31 8.11
CA HIS A 27 -1.90 -8.53 8.60
C HIS A 27 -3.07 -8.93 7.70
N GLU A 28 -3.90 -7.96 7.33
CA GLU A 28 -5.10 -8.28 6.58
C GLU A 28 -4.78 -8.78 5.19
N LEU A 29 -3.72 -8.28 4.60
CA LEU A 29 -3.32 -8.74 3.28
C LEU A 29 -2.28 -9.85 3.34
N ASP A 30 -1.90 -10.24 4.55
CA ASP A 30 -0.91 -11.30 4.72
C ASP A 30 0.40 -10.95 4.04
N LEU A 31 0.81 -9.70 4.16
CA LEU A 31 2.05 -9.23 3.57
C LEU A 31 2.89 -8.61 4.68
N ALA A 32 3.70 -9.42 5.31
CA ALA A 32 4.46 -8.98 6.45
C ALA A 32 5.34 -7.78 6.07
N GLY A 33 5.31 -6.77 6.91
CA GLY A 33 6.14 -5.60 6.68
C GLY A 33 5.55 -4.56 5.73
N LEU A 34 4.38 -4.80 5.19
CA LEU A 34 3.76 -3.83 4.30
C LEU A 34 3.34 -2.61 5.09
N ARG A 35 3.74 -1.46 4.63
CA ARG A 35 3.35 -0.20 5.24
C ARG A 35 2.65 0.66 4.22
N PHE A 36 1.90 1.67 4.69
CA PHE A 36 1.32 2.61 3.78
C PHE A 36 1.38 4.01 4.35
N TRP A 37 1.35 4.98 3.46
CA TRP A 37 1.34 6.40 3.80
C TRP A 37 0.28 7.06 2.94
N PRO A 38 -0.69 7.76 3.54
CA PRO A 38 -1.74 8.40 2.75
C PRO A 38 -1.23 9.69 2.14
N LEU A 39 -1.72 10.01 0.95
CA LEU A 39 -1.41 11.28 0.34
C LEU A 39 -2.25 12.36 0.99
N ARG A 40 -1.70 13.57 1.06
CA ARG A 40 -2.47 14.70 1.55
C ARG A 40 -3.41 15.15 0.45
N ARG A 41 -4.65 15.39 0.82
CA ARG A 41 -5.66 15.95 -0.09
C ARG A 41 -6.15 14.99 -1.15
N TYR A 42 -5.61 13.81 -1.25
CA TYR A 42 -6.05 12.86 -2.25
C TYR A 42 -6.32 11.53 -1.57
N PRO A 43 -7.36 10.83 -1.98
CA PRO A 43 -7.74 9.59 -1.31
C PRO A 43 -6.91 8.40 -1.79
N TYR A 44 -5.62 8.57 -1.89
CA TYR A 44 -4.73 7.51 -2.34
C TYR A 44 -3.74 7.16 -1.25
N LEU A 45 -3.36 5.90 -1.21
CA LEU A 45 -2.40 5.39 -0.25
C LEU A 45 -1.22 4.83 -1.00
N VAL A 46 -0.02 5.15 -0.52
CA VAL A 46 1.21 4.62 -1.09
C VAL A 46 1.61 3.42 -0.24
N PHE A 47 1.62 2.24 -0.85
CA PHE A 47 2.01 1.03 -0.15
C PHE A 47 3.46 0.72 -0.46
N TYR A 48 4.24 0.40 0.54
CA TYR A 48 5.66 0.17 0.36
C TYR A 48 6.18 -0.82 1.38
N PHE A 49 7.34 -1.38 1.08
CA PHE A 49 8.05 -2.24 2.00
C PHE A 49 9.37 -1.57 2.37
N LEU A 50 9.72 -1.66 3.63
CA LEU A 50 11.00 -1.14 4.09
C LEU A 50 12.02 -2.26 3.97
N GLN A 51 13.02 -2.04 3.14
CA GLN A 51 14.05 -3.03 2.92
C GLN A 51 15.38 -2.51 3.46
N PRO A 52 16.35 -3.38 3.70
CA PRO A 52 17.66 -2.90 4.13
C PRO A 52 18.24 -1.97 3.08
N GLY A 53 18.48 -0.76 3.48
CA GLY A 53 19.12 0.21 2.59
C GLY A 53 18.20 0.92 1.62
N HIS A 54 16.93 0.56 1.51
CA HIS A 54 16.08 1.25 0.56
C HIS A 54 14.61 0.96 0.87
N VAL A 55 13.73 1.66 0.17
CA VAL A 55 12.30 1.48 0.29
C VAL A 55 11.76 1.05 -1.07
N ASP A 56 11.00 -0.04 -1.07
CA ASP A 56 10.35 -0.48 -2.30
C ASP A 56 8.93 0.00 -2.30
N VAL A 57 8.59 0.90 -3.21
CA VAL A 57 7.21 1.33 -3.36
C VAL A 57 6.49 0.26 -4.16
N TRP A 58 5.47 -0.30 -3.56
CA TRP A 58 4.81 -1.44 -4.16
C TRP A 58 3.62 -1.02 -5.01
N ARG A 59 2.73 -0.21 -4.44
CA ARG A 59 1.57 0.23 -5.19
C ARG A 59 1.02 1.51 -4.63
N VAL A 60 0.25 2.21 -5.46
CA VAL A 60 -0.51 3.38 -5.03
C VAL A 60 -1.95 3.05 -5.33
N LEU A 61 -2.80 3.00 -4.31
CA LEU A 61 -4.18 2.57 -4.46
C LEU A 61 -5.13 3.63 -3.94
N HIS A 62 -6.27 3.74 -4.57
CA HIS A 62 -7.33 4.62 -4.08
C HIS A 62 -8.00 3.95 -2.90
N GLY A 63 -8.01 4.63 -1.76
CA GLY A 63 -8.48 4.02 -0.53
C GLY A 63 -9.92 3.59 -0.56
N ALA A 64 -10.81 4.39 -1.18
CA ALA A 64 -12.22 4.03 -1.20
C ALA A 64 -12.58 3.13 -2.37
N ARG A 65 -11.84 3.22 -3.47
CA ARG A 65 -12.24 2.48 -4.67
C ARG A 65 -11.50 1.16 -4.82
N ASP A 66 -10.20 1.17 -4.55
CA ASP A 66 -9.39 -0.01 -4.82
C ASP A 66 -9.16 -0.88 -3.60
N LEU A 67 -9.04 -0.28 -2.44
CA LEU A 67 -8.66 -1.01 -1.25
C LEU A 67 -9.69 -2.07 -0.82
N PRO A 68 -10.99 -1.80 -0.90
CA PRO A 68 -11.93 -2.84 -0.51
C PRO A 68 -11.81 -4.10 -1.37
N ALA A 69 -11.57 -3.92 -2.66
CA ALA A 69 -11.41 -5.08 -3.53
C ALA A 69 -10.15 -5.84 -3.15
N TRP A 70 -9.11 -5.13 -2.77
CA TRP A 70 -7.87 -5.75 -2.37
C TRP A 70 -8.02 -6.53 -1.09
N LEU A 71 -8.72 -5.96 -0.11
CA LEU A 71 -8.95 -6.68 1.14
C LEU A 71 -9.79 -7.93 0.92
N ALA A 72 -10.77 -7.83 0.03
CA ALA A 72 -11.57 -8.99 -0.30
C ALA A 72 -10.74 -10.06 -0.99
N MET A 73 -9.86 -9.65 -1.86
CA MET A 73 -8.98 -10.59 -2.50
C MET A 73 -8.04 -11.24 -1.50
N GLY A 74 -7.59 -10.49 -0.54
CA GLY A 74 -6.73 -11.05 0.48
C GLY A 74 -7.41 -12.11 1.29
N GLU A 75 -8.68 -11.88 1.60
CA GLU A 75 -9.42 -12.86 2.31
C GLU A 75 -9.68 -14.05 1.46
N ALA A 76 -10.07 -13.81 0.24
CA ALA A 76 -10.32 -14.88 -0.66
C ALA A 76 -9.03 -15.52 -1.03
N GLY A 77 -7.99 -14.78 -0.98
CA GLY A 77 -6.71 -15.29 -1.33
C GLY A 77 -6.39 -16.43 -0.49
N GLY A 78 -6.91 -16.37 0.68
CA GLY A 78 -6.69 -17.49 1.44
C GLY A 78 -7.33 -18.64 0.78
N ALA A 79 -8.36 -18.39 0.11
CA ALA A 79 -9.02 -19.43 -0.52
C ALA A 79 -8.59 -19.66 -1.80
N GLU A 80 -7.89 -18.94 -2.20
CA GLU A 80 -7.60 -18.99 -3.30
C GLU A 80 -6.89 -19.81 -3.90
N ASP A 81 -6.50 -20.39 -3.57
CA ASP A 81 -5.97 -21.26 -4.23
C ASP A 81 -6.62 -21.56 -5.44
N ASP A 82 -7.59 -20.98 -5.82
CA ASP A 82 -8.16 -21.09 -7.04
C ASP A 82 -7.28 -20.54 -8.03
N PRO A 83 -6.57 -21.25 -8.75
CA PRO A 83 -5.65 -20.71 -9.70
C PRO A 83 -6.34 -20.03 -10.81
N ASP A 84 -7.60 -20.31 -11.00
CA ASP A 84 -8.27 -19.60 -12.00
C ASP A 84 -8.83 -18.42 -11.46
N ALA A 85 -8.77 -18.19 -10.22
CA ALA A 85 -9.26 -16.98 -9.66
C ALA A 85 -8.53 -15.90 -10.28
N PRO A 86 -9.16 -14.98 -10.76
CA PRO A 86 -8.50 -13.89 -11.39
C PRO A 86 -7.75 -13.18 -10.37
N GLY A 87 -7.83 -13.27 -9.30
CA GLY A 87 -7.10 -12.47 -8.38
C GLY A 87 -5.77 -12.86 -8.10
#